data_efe0f14b6577930dc4aa78bf26758c5d
#
_entry.id   efe0f14b6577930dc4aa78bf26758c5d
#
_cell.length_a   1.000
_cell.length_b   1.000
_cell.length_c   1.000
_cell.angle_alpha   90.00
_cell.angle_beta   90.00
_cell.angle_gamma   90.00
#
_symmetry.space_group_name_H-M   'P 1'
#
loop_
_entity.id
_entity.type
_entity.pdbx_description
1 polymer ?
#
loop_
_entity_poly.entity_id
_entity_poly.type
_entity_poly.pdbx_seq_one_letter_code
_entity_poly.pdbx_strand_id
1 'polypeptide(L)'
;MASHAASARKSYASDFERRVDEVKVSKTDLNHLVMNYLINEGYQKAALNFAKEAGISLDFPAMDERIKIRNDIHSGNIQSAIERINCLHPELLDTDPSLHFSLLRLQLIELIRKCTAVPDGDITPALDFATTHLAPRAPGNIAFLEDLERTMALLCFPKDNLAPPLAELMDPALRRRVAAQVNETIMEAQGLQKEPKIRSLVKLRAWSEDCARKDRDLPPLELGLDIGTFD
;
A
#
# COMPACT_ATOMS: atom_id res chain seq x y z
N MET A 1 43.78 6.06 -28.63
CA MET A 1 42.35 5.72 -28.71
C MET A 1 41.56 6.03 -27.44
N ALA A 2 42.11 5.89 -26.22
CA ALA A 2 41.40 6.18 -24.96
C ALA A 2 41.02 7.65 -24.78
N SER A 3 41.80 8.62 -25.26
CA SER A 3 41.56 10.07 -25.10
C SER A 3 40.32 10.57 -25.90
N HIS A 4 40.07 10.02 -27.08
CA HIS A 4 38.92 10.37 -27.91
C HIS A 4 37.61 9.85 -27.33
N ALA A 5 37.63 8.64 -26.74
CA ALA A 5 36.43 8.06 -26.07
C ALA A 5 36.04 8.84 -24.80
N ALA A 6 37.03 9.29 -24.02
CA ALA A 6 36.79 10.10 -22.81
C ALA A 6 36.23 11.49 -23.15
N SER A 7 36.73 12.14 -24.24
CA SER A 7 36.24 13.43 -24.71
C SER A 7 34.81 13.33 -25.25
N ALA A 8 34.48 12.28 -26.00
CA ALA A 8 33.14 12.04 -26.50
C ALA A 8 32.14 11.79 -25.33
N ARG A 9 32.50 10.98 -24.34
CA ARG A 9 31.68 10.73 -23.13
C ARG A 9 31.36 12.03 -22.38
N LYS A 10 32.35 12.90 -22.20
CA LYS A 10 32.17 14.18 -21.53
C LYS A 10 31.27 15.15 -22.32
N SER A 11 31.31 15.12 -23.64
CA SER A 11 30.45 15.90 -24.53
C SER A 11 29.00 15.41 -24.48
N TYR A 12 28.74 14.11 -24.46
CA TYR A 12 27.38 13.55 -24.36
C TYR A 12 26.75 13.81 -22.99
N ALA A 13 27.49 13.68 -21.90
CA ALA A 13 27.00 14.00 -20.55
C ALA A 13 26.57 15.47 -20.45
N SER A 14 27.39 16.40 -20.97
CA SER A 14 27.04 17.83 -20.95
C SER A 14 25.86 18.19 -21.85
N ASP A 15 25.66 17.52 -22.97
CA ASP A 15 24.51 17.74 -23.86
C ASP A 15 23.21 17.20 -23.24
N PHE A 16 23.29 16.06 -22.55
CA PHE A 16 22.16 15.50 -21.82
C PHE A 16 21.76 16.39 -20.63
N GLU A 17 22.72 16.82 -19.80
CA GLU A 17 22.48 17.76 -18.70
C GLU A 17 21.85 19.06 -19.18
N ARG A 18 22.36 19.64 -20.28
CA ARG A 18 21.78 20.82 -20.88
C ARG A 18 20.33 20.59 -21.32
N ARG A 19 20.01 19.44 -21.93
CA ARG A 19 18.64 19.11 -22.34
C ARG A 19 17.71 18.92 -21.15
N VAL A 20 18.20 18.35 -20.05
CA VAL A 20 17.43 18.22 -18.81
C VAL A 20 17.13 19.61 -18.24
N ASP A 21 18.09 20.52 -18.23
CA ASP A 21 17.90 21.91 -17.77
C ASP A 21 16.96 22.73 -18.66
N GLU A 22 16.91 22.41 -19.96
CA GLU A 22 15.96 23.02 -20.91
C GLU A 22 14.50 22.59 -20.68
N VAL A 23 14.26 21.45 -19.96
CA VAL A 23 12.91 20.98 -19.65
C VAL A 23 12.26 21.87 -18.61
N LYS A 24 11.30 22.66 -19.00
CA LYS A 24 10.53 23.52 -18.10
C LYS A 24 9.32 22.77 -17.57
N VAL A 25 9.36 22.43 -16.28
CA VAL A 25 8.22 21.88 -15.57
C VAL A 25 7.44 23.03 -14.92
N SER A 26 6.15 23.12 -15.13
CA SER A 26 5.35 24.20 -14.53
C SER A 26 5.14 23.92 -13.02
N LYS A 27 5.01 25.00 -12.23
CA LYS A 27 4.67 24.88 -10.81
C LYS A 27 3.32 24.17 -10.62
N THR A 28 2.41 24.35 -11.56
CA THR A 28 1.09 23.70 -11.57
C THR A 28 1.23 22.18 -11.70
N ASP A 29 2.09 21.69 -12.62
CA ASP A 29 2.32 20.25 -12.81
C ASP A 29 2.93 19.62 -11.56
N LEU A 30 3.90 20.30 -10.94
CA LEU A 30 4.49 19.86 -9.67
C LEU A 30 3.45 19.82 -8.55
N ASN A 31 2.61 20.86 -8.44
CA ASN A 31 1.54 20.89 -7.45
C ASN A 31 0.56 19.73 -7.65
N HIS A 32 0.17 19.43 -8.87
CA HIS A 32 -0.70 18.28 -9.17
C HIS A 32 -0.02 16.95 -8.84
N LEU A 33 1.28 16.82 -9.07
CA LEU A 33 2.04 15.62 -8.73
C LEU A 33 2.10 15.39 -7.22
N VAL A 34 2.43 16.45 -6.46
CA VAL A 34 2.45 16.40 -4.98
C VAL A 34 1.06 16.10 -4.44
N MET A 35 0.03 16.76 -4.97
CA MET A 35 -1.37 16.52 -4.57
C MET A 35 -1.78 15.07 -4.83
N ASN A 36 -1.46 14.53 -6.02
CA ASN A 36 -1.74 13.13 -6.35
C ASN A 36 -1.07 12.17 -5.36
N TYR A 37 0.18 12.43 -4.95
CA TYR A 37 0.85 11.66 -3.92
C TYR A 37 0.12 11.72 -2.57
N LEU A 38 -0.21 12.93 -2.09
CA LEU A 38 -0.89 13.10 -0.81
C LEU A 38 -2.26 12.41 -0.75
N ILE A 39 -3.01 12.44 -1.87
CA ILE A 39 -4.31 11.79 -2.01
C ILE A 39 -4.16 10.26 -2.00
N ASN A 40 -3.21 9.73 -2.76
CA ASN A 40 -2.99 8.29 -2.85
C ASN A 40 -2.54 7.68 -1.52
N GLU A 41 -1.60 8.33 -0.85
CA GLU A 41 -1.12 7.91 0.48
C GLU A 41 -2.12 8.23 1.60
N GLY A 42 -3.19 9.00 1.30
CA GLY A 42 -4.25 9.36 2.25
C GLY A 42 -3.79 10.35 3.33
N TYR A 43 -2.86 11.23 3.03
CA TYR A 43 -2.44 12.32 3.93
C TYR A 43 -3.42 13.50 3.87
N GLN A 44 -4.64 13.30 4.37
CA GLN A 44 -5.75 14.26 4.26
C GLN A 44 -5.39 15.66 4.75
N LYS A 45 -4.88 15.78 5.97
CA LYS A 45 -4.53 17.09 6.54
C LYS A 45 -3.49 17.83 5.70
N ALA A 46 -2.48 17.09 5.22
CA ALA A 46 -1.46 17.66 4.35
C ALA A 46 -2.04 18.05 2.99
N ALA A 47 -2.90 17.21 2.39
CA ALA A 47 -3.59 17.51 1.14
C ALA A 47 -4.47 18.75 1.24
N LEU A 48 -5.26 18.88 2.33
CA LEU A 48 -6.10 20.05 2.60
C LEU A 48 -5.30 21.35 2.73
N ASN A 49 -4.21 21.31 3.49
CA ASN A 49 -3.35 22.48 3.65
C ASN A 49 -2.65 22.84 2.34
N PHE A 50 -2.11 21.85 1.66
CA PHE A 50 -1.47 22.04 0.37
C PHE A 50 -2.42 22.58 -0.70
N ALA A 51 -3.67 22.09 -0.73
CA ALA A 51 -4.70 22.60 -1.64
C ALA A 51 -4.97 24.09 -1.45
N LYS A 52 -5.08 24.53 -0.18
CA LYS A 52 -5.26 25.95 0.16
C LYS A 52 -4.08 26.82 -0.28
N GLU A 53 -2.84 26.33 -0.06
CA GLU A 53 -1.62 27.04 -0.42
C GLU A 53 -1.41 27.10 -1.94
N ALA A 54 -1.72 26.00 -2.63
CA ALA A 54 -1.55 25.86 -4.07
C ALA A 54 -2.71 26.40 -4.91
N GLY A 55 -3.85 26.75 -4.28
CA GLY A 55 -5.07 27.23 -4.97
C GLY A 55 -5.75 26.10 -5.78
N ILE A 56 -5.65 24.83 -5.35
CA ILE A 56 -6.23 23.68 -6.03
C ILE A 56 -7.59 23.38 -5.41
N SER A 57 -8.64 23.30 -6.25
CA SER A 57 -9.94 22.80 -5.81
C SER A 57 -9.91 21.28 -5.73
N LEU A 58 -10.36 20.73 -4.60
CA LEU A 58 -10.40 19.29 -4.36
C LEU A 58 -11.82 18.82 -4.12
N ASP A 59 -12.17 17.70 -4.74
CA ASP A 59 -13.42 16.99 -4.46
C ASP A 59 -13.14 15.90 -3.41
N PHE A 60 -13.56 16.16 -2.16
CA PHE A 60 -13.12 15.37 -0.99
C PHE A 60 -14.02 14.21 -0.53
N PRO A 61 -15.33 14.08 -0.88
CA PRO A 61 -16.20 13.12 -0.22
C PRO A 61 -15.69 11.68 -0.24
N ALA A 62 -15.23 11.21 -1.39
CA ALA A 62 -14.71 9.83 -1.54
C ALA A 62 -13.37 9.60 -0.81
N MET A 63 -12.57 10.64 -0.64
CA MET A 63 -11.31 10.58 0.10
C MET A 63 -11.54 10.45 1.60
N ASP A 64 -12.51 11.16 2.16
CA ASP A 64 -12.84 11.12 3.59
C ASP A 64 -13.25 9.71 4.03
N GLU A 65 -14.08 9.03 3.26
CA GLU A 65 -14.50 7.67 3.59
C GLU A 65 -13.34 6.67 3.50
N ARG A 66 -12.47 6.77 2.50
CA ARG A 66 -11.26 5.91 2.42
C ARG A 66 -10.34 6.09 3.61
N ILE A 67 -10.19 7.33 4.10
CA ILE A 67 -9.37 7.62 5.27
C ILE A 67 -9.98 7.04 6.54
N LYS A 68 -11.32 7.15 6.71
CA LYS A 68 -12.01 6.54 7.83
C LYS A 68 -11.86 5.02 7.82
N ILE A 69 -12.05 4.37 6.66
CA ILE A 69 -11.84 2.94 6.49
C ILE A 69 -10.41 2.55 6.90
N ARG A 70 -9.40 3.28 6.41
CA ARG A 70 -8.00 3.03 6.76
C ARG A 70 -7.74 3.19 8.26
N ASN A 71 -8.28 4.23 8.88
CA ASN A 71 -8.12 4.48 10.31
C ASN A 71 -8.82 3.40 11.15
N ASP A 72 -9.99 2.92 10.74
CA ASP A 72 -10.71 1.83 11.38
C ASP A 72 -9.86 0.54 11.35
N ILE A 73 -9.25 0.22 10.20
CA ILE A 73 -8.34 -0.94 10.09
C ILE A 73 -7.11 -0.77 11.00
N HIS A 74 -6.48 0.40 11.00
CA HIS A 74 -5.33 0.68 11.88
C HIS A 74 -5.66 0.58 13.36
N SER A 75 -6.88 0.99 13.74
CA SER A 75 -7.36 0.90 15.12
C SER A 75 -7.80 -0.52 15.52
N GLY A 76 -7.89 -1.46 14.55
CA GLY A 76 -8.41 -2.80 14.79
C GLY A 76 -9.94 -2.90 14.79
N ASN A 77 -10.65 -1.86 14.33
CA ASN A 77 -12.10 -1.83 14.21
C ASN A 77 -12.54 -2.37 12.84
N ILE A 78 -12.21 -3.62 12.58
CA ILE A 78 -12.36 -4.20 11.24
C ILE A 78 -13.81 -4.30 10.82
N GLN A 79 -14.74 -4.58 11.75
CA GLN A 79 -16.17 -4.63 11.46
C GLN A 79 -16.67 -3.28 10.92
N SER A 80 -16.31 -2.17 11.56
CA SER A 80 -16.65 -0.82 11.10
C SER A 80 -16.08 -0.53 9.70
N ALA A 81 -14.85 -0.98 9.45
CA ALA A 81 -14.23 -0.84 8.13
C ALA A 81 -15.01 -1.60 7.04
N ILE A 82 -15.43 -2.85 7.31
CA ILE A 82 -16.25 -3.67 6.38
C ILE A 82 -17.59 -2.98 6.09
N GLU A 83 -18.27 -2.49 7.12
CA GLU A 83 -19.55 -1.77 6.97
C GLU A 83 -19.41 -0.51 6.11
N ARG A 84 -18.34 0.27 6.31
CA ARG A 84 -18.04 1.46 5.49
C ARG A 84 -17.69 1.09 4.05
N ILE A 85 -16.93 0.01 3.82
CA ILE A 85 -16.62 -0.48 2.48
C ILE A 85 -17.92 -0.84 1.75
N ASN A 86 -18.82 -1.57 2.41
CA ASN A 86 -20.12 -1.95 1.84
C ASN A 86 -21.01 -0.74 1.57
N CYS A 87 -20.95 0.31 2.39
CA CYS A 87 -21.66 1.56 2.13
C CYS A 87 -21.09 2.33 0.93
N LEU A 88 -19.74 2.31 0.76
CA LEU A 88 -19.07 3.05 -0.29
C LEU A 88 -19.16 2.32 -1.65
N HIS A 89 -18.94 1.00 -1.64
CA HIS A 89 -18.94 0.11 -2.80
C HIS A 89 -19.55 -1.25 -2.42
N PRO A 90 -20.88 -1.44 -2.53
CA PRO A 90 -21.57 -2.65 -2.08
C PRO A 90 -21.05 -3.96 -2.70
N GLU A 91 -20.62 -3.91 -3.97
CA GLU A 91 -20.17 -5.09 -4.72
C GLU A 91 -18.68 -5.41 -4.53
N LEU A 92 -17.91 -4.55 -3.85
CA LEU A 92 -16.46 -4.66 -3.81
C LEU A 92 -15.98 -5.96 -3.15
N LEU A 93 -16.58 -6.30 -2.00
CA LEU A 93 -16.20 -7.50 -1.24
C LEU A 93 -16.77 -8.79 -1.83
N ASP A 94 -17.78 -8.69 -2.70
CA ASP A 94 -18.31 -9.82 -3.44
C ASP A 94 -17.48 -10.12 -4.70
N THR A 95 -16.94 -9.08 -5.33
CA THR A 95 -16.09 -9.21 -6.52
C THR A 95 -14.64 -9.58 -6.20
N ASP A 96 -14.16 -9.27 -5.00
CA ASP A 96 -12.83 -9.66 -4.51
C ASP A 96 -12.92 -10.52 -3.23
N PRO A 97 -13.15 -11.85 -3.36
CA PRO A 97 -13.19 -12.76 -2.22
C PRO A 97 -11.88 -12.82 -1.43
N SER A 98 -10.74 -12.52 -2.06
CA SER A 98 -9.43 -12.54 -1.41
C SER A 98 -9.29 -11.37 -0.43
N LEU A 99 -9.71 -10.18 -0.85
CA LEU A 99 -9.76 -9.00 0.02
C LEU A 99 -10.73 -9.21 1.19
N HIS A 100 -11.92 -9.75 0.90
CA HIS A 100 -12.92 -10.04 1.93
C HIS A 100 -12.38 -11.04 2.96
N PHE A 101 -11.77 -12.14 2.50
CA PHE A 101 -11.15 -13.13 3.37
C PHE A 101 -10.02 -12.52 4.22
N SER A 102 -9.18 -11.67 3.64
CA SER A 102 -8.10 -10.97 4.34
C SER A 102 -8.62 -10.07 5.48
N LEU A 103 -9.73 -9.36 5.26
CA LEU A 103 -10.39 -8.54 6.28
C LEU A 103 -10.99 -9.40 7.40
N LEU A 104 -11.72 -10.47 7.07
CA LEU A 104 -12.29 -11.39 8.05
C LEU A 104 -11.19 -12.08 8.87
N ARG A 105 -10.10 -12.49 8.22
CA ARG A 105 -8.93 -13.05 8.91
C ARG A 105 -8.31 -12.04 9.88
N LEU A 106 -8.15 -10.78 9.45
CA LEU A 106 -7.64 -9.74 10.34
C LEU A 106 -8.58 -9.52 11.53
N GLN A 107 -9.90 -9.55 11.33
CA GLN A 107 -10.89 -9.45 12.39
C GLN A 107 -10.77 -10.61 13.39
N LEU A 108 -10.59 -11.85 12.90
CA LEU A 108 -10.32 -13.00 13.75
C LEU A 108 -9.05 -12.80 14.60
N ILE A 109 -7.96 -12.31 14.00
CA ILE A 109 -6.72 -12.03 14.72
C ILE A 109 -6.95 -10.98 15.82
N GLU A 110 -7.75 -9.93 15.56
CA GLU A 110 -8.09 -8.94 16.58
C GLU A 110 -8.95 -9.51 17.72
N LEU A 111 -9.86 -10.43 17.41
CA LEU A 111 -10.61 -11.17 18.44
C LEU A 111 -9.68 -12.05 19.27
N ILE A 112 -8.77 -12.80 18.65
CA ILE A 112 -7.77 -13.60 19.33
C ILE A 112 -6.90 -12.72 20.25
N ARG A 113 -6.46 -11.55 19.78
CA ARG A 113 -5.71 -10.59 20.59
C ARG A 113 -6.46 -10.17 21.84
N LYS A 114 -7.77 -9.92 21.73
CA LYS A 114 -8.63 -9.53 22.86
C LYS A 114 -8.81 -10.68 23.83
N CYS A 115 -9.11 -11.89 23.33
CA CYS A 115 -9.30 -13.09 24.14
C CYS A 115 -8.02 -13.46 24.90
N THR A 116 -6.86 -13.36 24.25
CA THR A 116 -5.56 -13.72 24.86
C THR A 116 -4.89 -12.57 25.63
N ALA A 117 -5.53 -11.40 25.73
CA ALA A 117 -5.02 -10.29 26.53
C ALA A 117 -5.18 -10.54 28.04
N VAL A 118 -6.16 -11.36 28.43
CA VAL A 118 -6.45 -11.73 29.81
C VAL A 118 -6.10 -13.20 29.99
N PRO A 119 -5.41 -13.60 31.08
CA PRO A 119 -5.21 -15.00 31.41
C PRO A 119 -6.57 -15.72 31.51
N ASP A 120 -6.69 -16.89 30.93
CA ASP A 120 -7.93 -17.67 30.84
C ASP A 120 -9.12 -16.93 30.17
N GLY A 121 -8.82 -16.00 29.27
CA GLY A 121 -9.84 -15.28 28.50
C GLY A 121 -10.71 -16.22 27.66
N ASP A 122 -12.00 -15.89 27.55
CA ASP A 122 -12.95 -16.66 26.75
C ASP A 122 -12.58 -16.62 25.25
N ILE A 123 -12.26 -17.78 24.68
CA ILE A 123 -11.92 -17.95 23.26
C ILE A 123 -13.15 -18.21 22.36
N THR A 124 -14.33 -18.44 22.98
CA THR A 124 -15.57 -18.76 22.26
C THR A 124 -15.90 -17.73 21.17
N PRO A 125 -15.79 -16.41 21.41
CA PRO A 125 -16.09 -15.42 20.36
C PRO A 125 -15.20 -15.55 19.11
N ALA A 126 -13.94 -15.94 19.27
CA ALA A 126 -13.01 -16.15 18.16
C ALA A 126 -13.34 -17.43 17.40
N LEU A 127 -13.70 -18.51 18.10
CA LEU A 127 -14.13 -19.79 17.50
C LEU A 127 -15.43 -19.63 16.73
N ASP A 128 -16.43 -18.99 17.33
CA ASP A 128 -17.73 -18.74 16.69
C ASP A 128 -17.56 -17.88 15.44
N PHE A 129 -16.72 -16.85 15.51
CA PHE A 129 -16.42 -16.01 14.35
C PHE A 129 -15.74 -16.80 13.21
N ALA A 130 -14.73 -17.62 13.55
CA ALA A 130 -14.02 -18.44 12.58
C ALA A 130 -14.95 -19.46 11.88
N THR A 131 -15.82 -20.14 12.66
CA THR A 131 -16.75 -21.15 12.12
C THR A 131 -17.88 -20.53 11.29
N THR A 132 -18.34 -19.34 11.66
CA THR A 132 -19.46 -18.67 10.97
C THR A 132 -19.01 -17.97 9.70
N HIS A 133 -17.86 -17.28 9.73
CA HIS A 133 -17.47 -16.37 8.65
C HIS A 133 -16.34 -16.89 7.76
N LEU A 134 -15.37 -17.62 8.29
CA LEU A 134 -14.17 -18.05 7.57
C LEU A 134 -14.27 -19.51 7.08
N ALA A 135 -14.72 -20.42 7.94
CA ALA A 135 -14.82 -21.83 7.59
C ALA A 135 -15.65 -22.12 6.33
N PRO A 136 -16.79 -21.45 6.07
CA PRO A 136 -17.56 -21.67 4.85
C PRO A 136 -16.85 -21.23 3.56
N ARG A 137 -15.87 -20.32 3.68
CA ARG A 137 -15.11 -19.75 2.54
C ARG A 137 -13.81 -20.53 2.24
N ALA A 138 -13.30 -21.29 3.22
CA ALA A 138 -12.03 -22.00 3.11
C ALA A 138 -12.02 -23.17 2.11
N PRO A 139 -13.07 -24.02 1.97
CA PRO A 139 -13.01 -25.24 1.15
C PRO A 139 -12.80 -25.00 -0.34
N GLY A 140 -13.10 -23.80 -0.84
CA GLY A 140 -12.92 -23.43 -2.24
C GLY A 140 -11.51 -22.98 -2.61
N ASN A 141 -10.62 -22.76 -1.64
CA ASN A 141 -9.29 -22.19 -1.86
C ASN A 141 -8.29 -22.71 -0.81
N ILE A 142 -7.29 -23.45 -1.27
CA ILE A 142 -6.26 -24.05 -0.41
C ILE A 142 -5.50 -22.97 0.40
N ALA A 143 -5.23 -21.81 -0.20
CA ALA A 143 -4.55 -20.72 0.48
C ALA A 143 -5.40 -20.15 1.63
N PHE A 144 -6.72 -20.08 1.47
CA PHE A 144 -7.62 -19.63 2.54
C PHE A 144 -7.66 -20.65 3.70
N LEU A 145 -7.64 -21.94 3.37
CA LEU A 145 -7.60 -22.99 4.39
C LEU A 145 -6.29 -22.90 5.20
N GLU A 146 -5.14 -22.84 4.53
CA GLU A 146 -3.85 -22.71 5.19
C GLU A 146 -3.77 -21.44 6.07
N ASP A 147 -4.29 -20.33 5.58
CA ASP A 147 -4.34 -19.07 6.30
C ASP A 147 -5.26 -19.14 7.53
N LEU A 148 -6.39 -19.83 7.42
CA LEU A 148 -7.29 -20.08 8.54
C LEU A 148 -6.62 -20.97 9.59
N GLU A 149 -6.03 -22.09 9.17
CA GLU A 149 -5.31 -23.01 10.06
C GLU A 149 -4.18 -22.30 10.83
N ARG A 150 -3.36 -21.53 10.13
CA ARG A 150 -2.30 -20.73 10.77
C ARG A 150 -2.87 -19.71 11.77
N THR A 151 -4.00 -19.10 11.44
CA THR A 151 -4.62 -18.11 12.33
C THR A 151 -5.21 -18.79 13.57
N MET A 152 -5.86 -19.95 13.40
CA MET A 152 -6.40 -20.73 14.52
C MET A 152 -5.32 -21.30 15.43
N ALA A 153 -4.13 -21.61 14.89
CA ALA A 153 -3.00 -22.05 15.68
C ALA A 153 -2.57 -21.01 16.75
N LEU A 154 -2.88 -19.72 16.55
CA LEU A 154 -2.63 -18.68 17.57
C LEU A 154 -3.37 -18.92 18.88
N LEU A 155 -4.47 -19.67 18.88
CA LEU A 155 -5.22 -20.04 20.08
C LEU A 155 -4.55 -21.18 20.87
N CYS A 156 -3.70 -21.98 20.20
CA CYS A 156 -3.06 -23.16 20.79
C CYS A 156 -1.72 -22.84 21.46
N PHE A 157 -1.10 -21.70 21.16
CA PHE A 157 0.24 -21.36 21.63
C PHE A 157 0.24 -20.06 22.43
N PRO A 158 0.98 -20.02 23.57
CA PRO A 158 1.13 -18.80 24.36
C PRO A 158 1.88 -17.72 23.56
N LYS A 159 1.50 -16.45 23.75
CA LYS A 159 2.05 -15.29 23.02
C LYS A 159 3.58 -15.18 23.11
N ASP A 160 4.15 -15.57 24.24
CA ASP A 160 5.57 -15.39 24.52
C ASP A 160 6.46 -16.41 23.81
N ASN A 161 5.87 -17.42 23.16
CA ASN A 161 6.60 -18.53 22.54
C ASN A 161 6.07 -18.89 21.14
N LEU A 162 5.66 -17.88 20.37
CA LEU A 162 5.17 -18.07 19.01
C LEU A 162 6.33 -18.32 18.05
N ALA A 163 6.20 -19.34 17.18
CA ALA A 163 7.10 -19.53 16.05
C ALA A 163 7.03 -18.32 15.09
N PRO A 164 8.13 -17.98 14.38
CA PRO A 164 8.19 -16.79 13.52
C PRO A 164 6.97 -16.60 12.61
N PRO A 165 6.44 -17.61 11.88
CA PRO A 165 5.27 -17.45 11.02
C PRO A 165 3.98 -17.06 11.76
N LEU A 166 3.85 -17.48 13.04
CA LEU A 166 2.70 -17.12 13.87
C LEU A 166 2.89 -15.74 14.53
N ALA A 167 4.13 -15.41 14.91
CA ALA A 167 4.47 -14.10 15.46
C ALA A 167 4.20 -12.97 14.46
N GLU A 168 4.45 -13.19 13.16
CA GLU A 168 4.15 -12.22 12.11
C GLU A 168 2.65 -11.88 11.99
N LEU A 169 1.75 -12.82 12.33
CA LEU A 169 0.31 -12.57 12.36
C LEU A 169 -0.08 -11.63 13.50
N MET A 170 0.71 -11.62 14.56
CA MET A 170 0.50 -10.74 15.70
C MET A 170 1.20 -9.37 15.52
N ASP A 171 1.95 -9.15 14.43
CA ASP A 171 2.60 -7.86 14.16
C ASP A 171 1.55 -6.81 13.74
N PRO A 172 1.55 -5.61 14.35
CA PRO A 172 0.75 -4.48 13.89
C PRO A 172 0.96 -4.10 12.42
N ALA A 173 2.09 -4.49 11.81
CA ALA A 173 2.36 -4.29 10.39
C ALA A 173 1.32 -4.99 9.48
N LEU A 174 0.69 -6.08 9.96
CA LEU A 174 -0.39 -6.75 9.22
C LEU A 174 -1.57 -5.81 8.94
N ARG A 175 -1.97 -4.98 9.92
CA ARG A 175 -3.01 -3.97 9.73
C ARG A 175 -2.66 -3.00 8.61
N ARG A 176 -1.39 -2.57 8.54
CA ARG A 176 -0.92 -1.65 7.48
C ARG A 176 -0.98 -2.30 6.10
N ARG A 177 -0.58 -3.56 5.98
CA ARG A 177 -0.67 -4.32 4.71
C ARG A 177 -2.10 -4.45 4.23
N VAL A 178 -3.01 -4.87 5.11
CA VAL A 178 -4.43 -5.01 4.77
C VAL A 178 -5.06 -3.64 4.45
N ALA A 179 -4.73 -2.60 5.19
CA ALA A 179 -5.22 -1.25 4.92
C ALA A 179 -4.74 -0.72 3.55
N ALA A 180 -3.50 -1.00 3.17
CA ALA A 180 -2.97 -0.64 1.86
C ALA A 180 -3.72 -1.39 0.74
N GLN A 181 -3.90 -2.71 0.87
CA GLN A 181 -4.65 -3.53 -0.08
C GLN A 181 -6.09 -3.02 -0.26
N VAL A 182 -6.80 -2.73 0.83
CA VAL A 182 -8.16 -2.16 0.79
C VAL A 182 -8.17 -0.83 0.05
N ASN A 183 -7.22 0.06 0.35
CA ASN A 183 -7.13 1.36 -0.32
C ASN A 183 -6.88 1.21 -1.82
N GLU A 184 -5.98 0.32 -2.23
CA GLU A 184 -5.71 0.04 -3.65
C GLU A 184 -6.94 -0.48 -4.38
N THR A 185 -7.66 -1.44 -3.80
CA THR A 185 -8.87 -2.01 -4.40
C THR A 185 -9.99 -0.97 -4.50
N ILE A 186 -10.18 -0.12 -3.47
CA ILE A 186 -11.17 0.97 -3.54
C ILE A 186 -10.79 1.98 -4.62
N MET A 187 -9.51 2.35 -4.73
CA MET A 187 -9.05 3.27 -5.77
C MET A 187 -9.27 2.70 -7.18
N GLU A 188 -9.01 1.41 -7.37
CA GLU A 188 -9.27 0.71 -8.63
C GLU A 188 -10.75 0.73 -8.99
N ALA A 189 -11.64 0.43 -8.03
CA ALA A 189 -13.08 0.49 -8.21
C ALA A 189 -13.58 1.91 -8.57
N GLN A 190 -12.87 2.95 -8.11
CA GLN A 190 -13.13 4.35 -8.45
C GLN A 190 -12.48 4.80 -9.77
N GLY A 191 -11.79 3.90 -10.50
CA GLY A 191 -11.05 4.25 -11.73
C GLY A 191 -9.81 5.11 -11.48
N LEU A 192 -9.32 5.17 -10.24
CA LEU A 192 -8.11 5.89 -9.87
C LEU A 192 -6.88 5.00 -10.03
N GLN A 193 -5.73 5.62 -10.23
CA GLN A 193 -4.46 4.88 -10.30
C GLN A 193 -4.07 4.33 -8.93
N LYS A 194 -3.71 3.03 -8.88
CA LYS A 194 -3.27 2.34 -7.66
C LYS A 194 -2.01 2.94 -7.04
N GLU A 195 -1.10 3.39 -7.89
CA GLU A 195 0.17 3.97 -7.46
C GLU A 195 0.19 5.50 -7.67
N PRO A 196 0.85 6.25 -6.77
CA PRO A 196 1.11 7.65 -7.00
C PRO A 196 1.89 7.89 -8.29
N LYS A 197 1.52 8.90 -9.08
CA LYS A 197 2.21 9.27 -10.31
C LYS A 197 3.71 9.48 -10.14
N ILE A 198 4.13 9.97 -8.98
CA ILE A 198 5.55 10.16 -8.66
C ILE A 198 6.32 8.83 -8.67
N ARG A 199 5.70 7.73 -8.17
CA ARG A 199 6.34 6.41 -8.18
C ARG A 199 6.49 5.88 -9.60
N SER A 200 5.47 6.07 -10.46
CA SER A 200 5.53 5.71 -11.87
C SER A 200 6.61 6.50 -12.61
N LEU A 201 6.80 7.80 -12.31
CA LEU A 201 7.86 8.62 -12.87
C LEU A 201 9.26 8.15 -12.44
N VAL A 202 9.43 7.76 -11.16
CA VAL A 202 10.70 7.20 -10.67
C VAL A 202 11.01 5.86 -11.36
N LYS A 203 10.03 4.97 -11.50
CA LYS A 203 10.18 3.71 -12.23
C LYS A 203 10.55 3.95 -13.70
N LEU A 204 9.85 4.88 -14.37
CA LEU A 204 10.13 5.27 -15.76
C LEU A 204 11.57 5.81 -15.91
N ARG A 205 11.99 6.63 -14.98
CA ARG A 205 13.37 7.14 -14.94
C ARG A 205 14.37 6.00 -14.81
N ALA A 206 14.23 5.12 -13.81
CA ALA A 206 15.12 3.98 -13.60
C ALA A 206 15.20 3.08 -14.85
N TRP A 207 14.06 2.80 -15.47
CA TRP A 207 14.00 2.05 -16.72
C TRP A 207 14.72 2.78 -17.87
N SER A 208 14.50 4.08 -18.03
CA SER A 208 15.15 4.86 -19.09
C SER A 208 16.68 4.95 -18.92
N GLU A 209 17.16 5.08 -17.67
CA GLU A 209 18.58 5.04 -17.36
C GLU A 209 19.21 3.65 -17.68
N ASP A 210 18.51 2.56 -17.36
CA ASP A 210 18.96 1.22 -17.69
C ASP A 210 19.05 0.98 -19.20
N CYS A 211 18.05 1.44 -19.96
CA CYS A 211 18.09 1.41 -21.42
C CYS A 211 19.24 2.26 -21.97
N ALA A 212 19.44 3.46 -21.45
CA ALA A 212 20.51 4.35 -21.91
C ALA A 212 21.91 3.78 -21.63
N ARG A 213 22.10 3.11 -20.48
CA ARG A 213 23.37 2.41 -20.15
C ARG A 213 23.64 1.24 -21.09
N LYS A 214 22.61 0.47 -21.45
CA LYS A 214 22.76 -0.68 -22.36
C LYS A 214 23.10 -0.25 -23.79
N ASP A 215 22.50 0.84 -24.27
CA ASP A 215 22.63 1.25 -25.64
C ASP A 215 23.83 2.19 -25.91
N ARG A 216 24.25 3.01 -24.93
CA ARG A 216 25.20 4.10 -25.15
C ARG A 216 26.28 4.26 -24.10
N ASP A 217 26.38 3.37 -23.11
CA ASP A 217 27.42 3.45 -22.07
C ASP A 217 27.45 4.83 -21.37
N LEU A 218 26.26 5.41 -21.15
CA LEU A 218 26.11 6.75 -20.51
C LEU A 218 26.42 6.67 -19.01
N PRO A 219 27.10 7.67 -18.43
CA PRO A 219 27.32 7.70 -16.99
C PRO A 219 26.01 7.82 -16.22
N PRO A 220 25.94 7.27 -14.99
CA PRO A 220 24.77 7.40 -14.14
C PRO A 220 24.52 8.87 -13.83
N LEU A 221 23.25 9.30 -13.88
CA LEU A 221 22.84 10.63 -13.41
C LEU A 221 22.90 10.66 -11.88
N GLU A 222 23.87 11.40 -11.34
CA GLU A 222 23.96 11.66 -9.91
C GLU A 222 22.92 12.73 -9.53
N LEU A 223 21.73 12.29 -9.13
CA LEU A 223 20.70 13.21 -8.60
C LEU A 223 20.76 13.36 -7.08
N GLY A 224 21.82 12.94 -6.41
CA GLY A 224 21.94 13.05 -4.96
C GLY A 224 20.82 12.42 -4.13
N LEU A 225 19.93 11.70 -4.76
CA LEU A 225 18.89 10.91 -4.11
C LEU A 225 19.31 9.45 -4.17
N ASP A 226 19.68 8.91 -3.04
CA ASP A 226 19.89 7.46 -2.85
C ASP A 226 18.51 6.79 -2.92
N ILE A 227 18.04 6.55 -4.15
CA ILE A 227 16.81 5.82 -4.38
C ILE A 227 17.18 4.35 -4.28
N GLY A 228 17.07 3.81 -3.06
CA GLY A 228 17.28 2.40 -2.78
C GLY A 228 16.54 1.53 -3.80
N THR A 229 17.13 0.42 -4.16
CA THR A 229 16.53 -0.61 -5.02
C THR A 229 15.15 -0.96 -4.50
N PHE A 230 14.14 -0.65 -5.28
CA PHE A 230 12.77 -1.08 -5.01
C PHE A 230 12.65 -2.55 -5.45
N ASP A 231 12.70 -3.46 -4.47
CA ASP A 231 12.27 -4.86 -4.61
C ASP A 231 10.74 -4.94 -4.63
#